data_948811cdbbbc6477e61dcd2f08008300
#
_entry.id   948811cdbbbc6477e61dcd2f08008300
#
_cell.length_a   1.000
_cell.length_b   1.000
_cell.length_c   1.000
_cell.angle_alpha   90.00
_cell.angle_beta   90.00
_cell.angle_gamma   90.00
#
_symmetry.space_group_name_H-M   'P 1'
#
loop_
_entity.id
_entity.type
_entity.pdbx_description
1 polymer ?
#
loop_
_entity_poly.entity_id
_entity_poly.type
_entity_poly.pdbx_seq_one_letter_code
_entity_poly.pdbx_strand_id
1 'polypeptide(L)'
;MAGPACKDVDMRKIPTVFRRDPDNRKRVLPEANPECRWVLAGEGVATRKYDGTCVLLDEDGVWWARREVRPGRTRPPGYRPVMTDENTGKTVGWEPIAQSSYATCHAEAVARRADWQPGTYELIGPKINGNPERTAGHELIAHAAAERFDVPRDLDGLRAWILAHPRYEGIVWHHPDGRRAKLKHRDFA
;
A
#
# COMPACT_ATOMS: atom_id res chain seq x y z
N MET A 1 -12.48 -11.51 -26.24
CA MET A 1 -12.48 -10.17 -25.57
C MET A 1 -11.57 -10.30 -24.38
N ALA A 2 -10.39 -9.69 -24.44
CA ALA A 2 -9.47 -9.68 -23.30
C ALA A 2 -10.11 -8.85 -22.17
N GLY A 3 -10.36 -9.48 -21.03
CA GLY A 3 -10.79 -8.79 -19.81
C GLY A 3 -9.75 -7.75 -19.40
N PRO A 4 -10.12 -6.75 -18.59
CA PRO A 4 -9.17 -5.75 -18.14
C PRO A 4 -8.05 -6.46 -17.39
N ALA A 5 -6.83 -6.37 -17.92
CA ALA A 5 -5.64 -6.84 -17.23
C ALA A 5 -5.66 -6.29 -15.78
N CYS A 6 -5.50 -7.17 -14.82
CA CYS A 6 -5.47 -6.81 -13.39
C CYS A 6 -4.36 -5.78 -13.17
N LYS A 7 -4.72 -4.48 -13.21
CA LYS A 7 -3.78 -3.34 -13.08
C LYS A 7 -3.09 -3.28 -11.71
N ASP A 8 -3.54 -4.11 -10.76
CA ASP A 8 -3.07 -4.12 -9.38
C ASP A 8 -1.94 -5.12 -9.10
N VAL A 9 -1.57 -5.95 -10.07
CA VAL A 9 -0.46 -6.92 -9.93
C VAL A 9 0.89 -6.19 -9.75
N ASP A 10 0.98 -4.95 -10.24
CA ASP A 10 2.19 -4.12 -10.17
C ASP A 10 2.16 -3.15 -8.99
N MET A 11 2.27 -3.67 -7.77
CA MET A 11 2.39 -2.84 -6.55
C MET A 11 3.81 -2.30 -6.37
N ARG A 12 4.23 -1.42 -7.29
CA ARG A 12 5.47 -0.65 -7.13
C ARG A 12 5.43 0.21 -5.88
N LYS A 13 6.59 0.65 -5.43
CA LYS A 13 6.69 1.62 -4.34
C LYS A 13 5.94 2.91 -4.72
N ILE A 14 4.87 3.20 -3.98
CA ILE A 14 4.05 4.40 -4.21
C ILE A 14 4.85 5.64 -3.81
N PRO A 15 5.03 6.64 -4.71
CA PRO A 15 5.71 7.88 -4.39
C PRO A 15 4.94 8.71 -3.36
N THR A 16 5.66 9.56 -2.64
CA THR A 16 5.08 10.52 -1.69
C THR A 16 4.70 11.80 -2.43
N VAL A 17 3.54 12.40 -2.12
CA VAL A 17 3.02 13.62 -2.77
C VAL A 17 4.02 14.77 -2.72
N PHE A 18 4.75 14.89 -1.63
CA PHE A 18 5.79 15.90 -1.47
C PHE A 18 7.17 15.24 -1.47
N ARG A 19 8.20 16.03 -1.80
CA ARG A 19 9.59 15.58 -1.74
C ARG A 19 9.98 15.24 -0.31
N ARG A 20 10.80 14.20 -0.17
CA ARG A 20 11.36 13.87 1.13
C ARG A 20 12.55 14.77 1.43
N ASP A 21 12.65 15.17 2.68
CA ASP A 21 13.81 15.86 3.21
C ASP A 21 15.05 14.94 3.08
N PRO A 22 16.14 15.39 2.41
CA PRO A 22 17.35 14.60 2.27
C PRO A 22 18.04 14.34 3.61
N ASP A 23 17.94 15.28 4.55
CA ASP A 23 18.58 15.20 5.87
C ASP A 23 17.73 14.39 6.87
N ASN A 24 16.41 14.38 6.68
CA ASN A 24 15.47 13.59 7.46
C ASN A 24 14.41 12.92 6.59
N ARG A 25 14.74 11.76 6.03
CA ARG A 25 13.86 11.01 5.14
C ARG A 25 12.50 10.57 5.74
N LYS A 26 12.27 10.81 7.03
CA LYS A 26 10.97 10.61 7.67
C LYS A 26 10.03 11.77 7.42
N ARG A 27 10.54 12.95 7.08
CA ARG A 27 9.79 14.18 6.82
C ARG A 27 9.64 14.47 5.33
N VAL A 28 8.67 15.31 5.01
CA VAL A 28 8.50 15.90 3.69
C VAL A 28 8.80 17.39 3.72
N LEU A 29 9.32 17.88 2.60
CA LEU A 29 9.50 19.29 2.31
C LEU A 29 8.21 19.90 1.74
N PRO A 30 8.05 21.23 1.73
CA PRO A 30 6.90 21.89 1.11
C PRO A 30 6.79 21.69 -0.41
N GLU A 31 7.85 21.20 -1.05
CA GLU A 31 7.92 21.02 -2.49
C GLU A 31 7.14 19.79 -2.95
N ALA A 32 6.26 19.98 -3.94
CA ALA A 32 5.57 18.87 -4.59
C ALA A 32 6.55 17.93 -5.31
N ASN A 33 6.36 16.63 -5.15
CA ASN A 33 7.02 15.65 -5.99
C ASN A 33 6.50 15.79 -7.43
N PRO A 34 7.38 15.99 -8.42
CA PRO A 34 6.95 16.14 -9.83
C PRO A 34 6.04 15.03 -10.34
N GLU A 35 6.29 13.78 -9.92
CA GLU A 35 5.48 12.61 -10.29
C GLU A 35 4.07 12.62 -9.68
N CYS A 36 3.83 13.45 -8.66
CA CYS A 36 2.58 13.50 -7.90
C CYS A 36 1.82 14.82 -8.05
N ARG A 37 2.26 15.74 -8.94
CA ARG A 37 1.60 17.03 -9.15
C ARG A 37 0.12 16.92 -9.50
N TRP A 38 -0.28 15.85 -10.14
CA TRP A 38 -1.67 15.54 -10.46
C TRP A 38 -2.58 15.49 -9.21
N VAL A 39 -2.05 15.07 -8.05
CA VAL A 39 -2.79 15.10 -6.78
C VAL A 39 -3.18 16.54 -6.42
N LEU A 40 -2.22 17.45 -6.47
CA LEU A 40 -2.44 18.87 -6.14
C LEU A 40 -3.28 19.59 -7.19
N ALA A 41 -3.29 19.09 -8.44
CA ALA A 41 -4.18 19.55 -9.50
C ALA A 41 -5.64 19.08 -9.33
N GLY A 42 -5.94 18.30 -8.28
CA GLY A 42 -7.31 17.82 -8.01
C GLY A 42 -7.64 16.48 -8.64
N GLU A 43 -6.69 15.81 -9.29
CA GLU A 43 -6.91 14.53 -9.94
C GLU A 43 -6.84 13.36 -8.95
N GLY A 44 -7.44 12.24 -9.35
CA GLY A 44 -7.46 11.00 -8.58
C GLY A 44 -8.36 11.02 -7.34
N VAL A 45 -8.61 9.84 -6.81
CA VAL A 45 -9.46 9.61 -5.64
C VAL A 45 -8.59 9.32 -4.42
N ALA A 46 -8.78 10.08 -3.36
CA ALA A 46 -8.14 9.84 -2.07
C ALA A 46 -8.84 8.70 -1.32
N THR A 47 -8.05 7.76 -0.82
CA THR A 47 -8.53 6.64 0.00
C THR A 47 -7.73 6.51 1.28
N ARG A 48 -8.33 5.85 2.28
CA ARG A 48 -7.64 5.52 3.52
C ARG A 48 -6.47 4.58 3.23
N LYS A 49 -5.32 4.94 3.78
CA LYS A 49 -4.18 4.03 3.84
C LYS A 49 -4.26 3.25 5.15
N TYR A 50 -4.57 1.97 5.05
CA TYR A 50 -4.51 1.04 6.18
C TYR A 50 -3.06 0.66 6.50
N ASP A 51 -2.75 0.44 7.78
CA ASP A 51 -1.43 0.03 8.23
C ASP A 51 -1.40 -1.50 8.46
N GLY A 52 -1.11 -2.19 7.42
CA GLY A 52 -1.06 -3.65 7.40
C GLY A 52 0.08 -4.18 6.53
N THR A 53 -0.19 -5.29 5.88
CA THR A 53 0.69 -5.86 4.86
C THR A 53 -0.11 -6.20 3.60
N CYS A 54 0.46 -5.83 2.46
CA CYS A 54 -0.20 -6.04 1.18
C CYS A 54 -0.13 -7.51 0.77
N VAL A 55 -1.28 -8.06 0.36
CA VAL A 55 -1.42 -9.36 -0.25
C VAL A 55 -2.17 -9.24 -1.58
N LEU A 56 -1.99 -10.21 -2.46
CA LEU A 56 -2.63 -10.28 -3.77
C LEU A 56 -3.36 -11.62 -3.90
N LEU A 57 -4.58 -11.58 -4.37
CA LEU A 57 -5.27 -12.71 -4.99
C LEU A 57 -5.17 -12.55 -6.51
N ASP A 58 -4.49 -13.48 -7.18
CA ASP A 58 -4.39 -13.44 -8.64
C ASP A 58 -5.63 -14.06 -9.32
N GLU A 59 -5.68 -13.98 -10.64
CA GLU A 59 -6.81 -14.49 -11.44
C GLU A 59 -6.93 -16.01 -11.43
N ASP A 60 -5.85 -16.71 -11.07
CA ASP A 60 -5.81 -18.16 -10.89
C ASP A 60 -6.27 -18.60 -9.49
N GLY A 61 -6.67 -17.66 -8.63
CA GLY A 61 -7.10 -17.93 -7.27
C GLY A 61 -5.97 -18.16 -6.29
N VAL A 62 -4.73 -17.81 -6.65
CA VAL A 62 -3.54 -17.99 -5.80
C VAL A 62 -3.28 -16.72 -4.98
N TRP A 63 -3.05 -16.90 -3.68
CA TRP A 63 -2.71 -15.83 -2.78
C TRP A 63 -1.20 -15.63 -2.64
N TRP A 64 -0.78 -14.36 -2.65
CA TRP A 64 0.60 -13.93 -2.61
C TRP A 64 0.79 -12.88 -1.51
N ALA A 65 1.93 -12.92 -0.80
CA ALA A 65 2.35 -11.88 0.12
C ALA A 65 3.39 -10.97 -0.55
N ARG A 66 3.29 -9.66 -0.33
CA ARG A 66 4.30 -8.71 -0.75
C ARG A 66 5.57 -8.90 0.06
N ARG A 67 6.69 -9.12 -0.62
CA ARG A 67 8.00 -9.36 -0.02
C ARG A 67 9.06 -8.41 -0.58
N GLU A 68 9.85 -7.79 0.31
CA GLU A 68 11.06 -7.08 -0.04
C GLU A 68 12.28 -7.98 0.20
N VAL A 69 13.11 -8.16 -0.83
CA VAL A 69 14.37 -8.92 -0.75
C VAL A 69 15.53 -7.93 -0.85
N ARG A 70 16.42 -7.94 0.14
CA ARG A 70 17.61 -7.09 0.18
C ARG A 70 18.69 -7.63 -0.78
N PRO A 71 19.60 -6.77 -1.28
CA PRO A 71 20.76 -7.19 -2.07
C PRO A 71 21.53 -8.31 -1.36
N GLY A 72 21.97 -9.30 -2.12
CA GLY A 72 22.73 -10.43 -1.61
C GLY A 72 21.94 -11.47 -0.81
N ARG A 73 20.62 -11.29 -0.64
CA ARG A 73 19.75 -12.29 -0.01
C ARG A 73 19.09 -13.19 -1.06
N THR A 74 19.01 -14.48 -0.74
CA THR A 74 18.29 -15.45 -1.58
C THR A 74 16.81 -15.12 -1.64
N ARG A 75 16.25 -15.15 -2.84
CA ARG A 75 14.81 -15.00 -3.06
C ARG A 75 14.08 -16.25 -2.57
N PRO A 76 12.89 -16.11 -1.95
CA PRO A 76 12.08 -17.27 -1.58
C PRO A 76 11.72 -18.14 -2.78
N PRO A 77 11.49 -19.44 -2.63
CA PRO A 77 10.97 -20.28 -3.70
C PRO A 77 9.69 -19.70 -4.31
N GLY A 78 9.53 -19.75 -5.63
CA GLY A 78 8.35 -19.22 -6.32
C GLY A 78 8.19 -17.71 -6.28
N TYR A 79 9.21 -16.96 -5.85
CA TYR A 79 9.17 -15.49 -5.78
C TYR A 79 9.04 -14.85 -7.17
N ARG A 80 8.05 -13.97 -7.31
CA ARG A 80 7.79 -13.17 -8.53
C ARG A 80 8.27 -11.73 -8.30
N PRO A 81 9.42 -11.30 -8.87
CA PRO A 81 9.89 -9.93 -8.71
C PRO A 81 8.99 -8.94 -9.48
N VAL A 82 8.72 -7.79 -8.89
CA VAL A 82 7.96 -6.69 -9.51
C VAL A 82 8.91 -5.55 -9.91
N MET A 83 9.77 -5.11 -8.98
CA MET A 83 10.66 -3.98 -9.20
C MET A 83 11.90 -4.07 -8.32
N THR A 84 13.04 -3.66 -8.87
CA THR A 84 14.26 -3.41 -8.08
C THR A 84 14.48 -1.90 -7.98
N ASP A 85 14.64 -1.40 -6.77
CA ASP A 85 15.00 -0.01 -6.48
C ASP A 85 16.49 0.19 -6.78
N GLU A 86 16.82 0.97 -7.81
CA GLU A 86 18.18 1.17 -8.29
C GLU A 86 19.10 1.80 -7.24
N ASN A 87 18.57 2.63 -6.35
CA ASN A 87 19.36 3.31 -5.32
C ASN A 87 19.71 2.40 -4.14
N THR A 88 18.84 1.46 -3.81
CA THR A 88 19.00 0.58 -2.63
C THR A 88 19.30 -0.86 -3.00
N GLY A 89 19.15 -1.24 -4.27
CA GLY A 89 19.27 -2.61 -4.76
C GLY A 89 18.21 -3.58 -4.23
N LYS A 90 17.22 -3.09 -3.50
CA LYS A 90 16.15 -3.90 -2.93
C LYS A 90 15.15 -4.28 -4.00
N THR A 91 14.78 -5.55 -4.05
CA THR A 91 13.74 -6.05 -4.96
C THR A 91 12.44 -6.27 -4.19
N VAL A 92 11.37 -5.67 -4.68
CA VAL A 92 10.01 -5.92 -4.19
C VAL A 92 9.32 -6.89 -5.13
N GLY A 93 8.56 -7.81 -4.60
CA GLY A 93 7.82 -8.79 -5.38
C GLY A 93 6.82 -9.56 -4.50
N TRP A 94 6.37 -10.66 -5.05
CA TRP A 94 5.37 -11.52 -4.47
C TRP A 94 5.98 -12.88 -4.10
N GLU A 95 5.76 -13.34 -2.87
CA GLU A 95 6.03 -14.72 -2.45
C GLU A 95 4.72 -15.47 -2.23
N PRO A 96 4.64 -16.80 -2.47
CA PRO A 96 3.46 -17.57 -2.13
C PRO A 96 3.08 -17.35 -0.67
N ILE A 97 1.80 -17.03 -0.41
CA ILE A 97 1.33 -16.67 0.94
C ILE A 97 1.61 -17.77 1.96
N ALA A 98 1.52 -19.04 1.55
CA ALA A 98 1.68 -20.20 2.43
C ALA A 98 3.06 -20.31 3.09
N GLN A 99 4.09 -19.71 2.48
CA GLN A 99 5.45 -19.70 3.04
C GLN A 99 5.84 -18.37 3.70
N SER A 100 4.96 -17.37 3.63
CA SER A 100 5.20 -16.06 4.23
C SER A 100 5.03 -16.12 5.76
N SER A 101 5.61 -15.14 6.46
CA SER A 101 5.39 -14.96 7.90
C SER A 101 3.94 -14.62 8.25
N TYR A 102 3.12 -14.31 7.26
CA TYR A 102 1.71 -13.94 7.41
C TYR A 102 0.73 -15.08 7.12
N ALA A 103 1.20 -16.28 6.77
CA ALA A 103 0.36 -17.40 6.34
C ALA A 103 -0.81 -17.68 7.29
N THR A 104 -0.54 -17.78 8.58
CA THR A 104 -1.57 -18.06 9.60
C THR A 104 -2.57 -16.92 9.74
N CYS A 105 -2.10 -15.68 9.78
CA CYS A 105 -2.96 -14.49 9.88
C CYS A 105 -3.85 -14.35 8.64
N HIS A 106 -3.29 -14.62 7.47
CA HIS A 106 -4.03 -14.63 6.21
C HIS A 106 -5.10 -15.71 6.18
N ALA A 107 -4.77 -16.95 6.56
CA ALA A 107 -5.72 -18.06 6.60
C ALA A 107 -6.92 -17.74 7.52
N GLU A 108 -6.68 -17.13 8.69
CA GLU A 108 -7.73 -16.66 9.60
C GLU A 108 -8.63 -15.61 8.92
N ALA A 109 -8.04 -14.64 8.22
CA ALA A 109 -8.79 -13.58 7.55
C ALA A 109 -9.61 -14.11 6.35
N VAL A 110 -9.03 -15.02 5.55
CA VAL A 110 -9.70 -15.63 4.39
C VAL A 110 -10.91 -16.45 4.79
N ALA A 111 -10.81 -17.19 5.92
CA ALA A 111 -11.90 -18.03 6.41
C ALA A 111 -13.20 -17.25 6.77
N ARG A 112 -13.14 -15.91 6.84
CA ARG A 112 -14.31 -15.09 7.18
C ARG A 112 -15.33 -14.94 6.05
N ARG A 113 -14.94 -15.21 4.81
CA ARG A 113 -15.83 -15.19 3.65
C ARG A 113 -15.30 -16.09 2.54
N ALA A 114 -16.18 -16.51 1.62
CA ALA A 114 -15.85 -17.46 0.56
C ALA A 114 -15.64 -16.81 -0.82
N ASP A 115 -16.15 -15.60 -1.04
CA ASP A 115 -16.29 -14.96 -2.35
C ASP A 115 -15.23 -13.88 -2.60
N TRP A 116 -13.97 -14.22 -2.39
CA TRP A 116 -12.86 -13.30 -2.66
C TRP A 116 -12.69 -13.08 -4.16
N GLN A 117 -12.49 -11.81 -4.55
CA GLN A 117 -12.28 -11.44 -5.94
C GLN A 117 -10.79 -11.18 -6.20
N PRO A 118 -10.26 -11.47 -7.40
CA PRO A 118 -8.89 -11.09 -7.76
C PRO A 118 -8.62 -9.60 -7.51
N GLY A 119 -7.44 -9.31 -6.96
CA GLY A 119 -7.06 -7.95 -6.60
C GLY A 119 -6.11 -7.89 -5.42
N THR A 120 -5.75 -6.69 -5.02
CA THR A 120 -4.87 -6.46 -3.87
C THR A 120 -5.66 -6.08 -2.63
N TYR A 121 -5.17 -6.54 -1.50
CA TYR A 121 -5.77 -6.35 -0.18
C TYR A 121 -4.72 -5.92 0.84
N GLU A 122 -5.14 -5.14 1.82
CA GLU A 122 -4.35 -4.92 3.02
C GLU A 122 -4.79 -5.94 4.08
N LEU A 123 -3.87 -6.80 4.50
CA LEU A 123 -4.06 -7.71 5.63
C LEU A 123 -3.72 -6.96 6.92
N ILE A 124 -4.70 -6.82 7.80
CA ILE A 124 -4.60 -6.14 9.10
C ILE A 124 -4.96 -7.09 10.24
N GLY A 125 -4.57 -6.76 11.46
CA GLY A 125 -4.95 -7.56 12.62
C GLY A 125 -3.97 -7.54 13.79
N PRO A 126 -4.28 -8.28 14.87
CA PRO A 126 -3.55 -8.22 16.14
C PRO A 126 -2.04 -8.49 16.04
N LYS A 127 -1.62 -9.33 15.09
CA LYS A 127 -0.21 -9.71 14.86
C LYS A 127 0.44 -8.98 13.69
N ILE A 128 -0.26 -8.01 13.10
CA ILE A 128 0.23 -7.22 11.97
C ILE A 128 0.62 -5.83 12.47
N ASN A 129 1.88 -5.46 12.32
CA ASN A 129 2.44 -4.14 12.67
C ASN A 129 2.07 -3.64 14.09
N GLY A 130 1.76 -4.53 15.04
CA GLY A 130 1.31 -4.15 16.39
C GLY A 130 -0.16 -3.74 16.46
N ASN A 131 -0.97 -4.10 15.47
CA ASN A 131 -2.41 -3.83 15.40
C ASN A 131 -2.78 -2.32 15.44
N PRO A 132 -2.22 -1.49 14.59
CA PRO A 132 -2.55 -0.05 14.59
C PRO A 132 -4.01 0.22 14.23
N GLU A 133 -4.64 -0.68 13.45
CA GLU A 133 -6.05 -0.61 13.08
C GLU A 133 -7.01 -1.06 14.20
N ARG A 134 -6.48 -1.62 15.30
CA ARG A 134 -7.23 -2.05 16.50
C ARG A 134 -8.38 -3.02 16.21
N THR A 135 -8.20 -3.91 15.25
CA THR A 135 -9.19 -4.95 14.94
C THR A 135 -9.11 -6.09 15.94
N ALA A 136 -10.24 -6.74 16.21
CA ALA A 136 -10.31 -7.88 17.14
C ALA A 136 -9.69 -9.17 16.57
N GLY A 137 -9.66 -9.31 15.26
CA GLY A 137 -9.07 -10.44 14.54
C GLY A 137 -8.45 -9.99 13.23
N HIS A 138 -7.89 -10.93 12.46
CA HIS A 138 -7.30 -10.60 11.17
C HIS A 138 -8.38 -10.40 10.11
N GLU A 139 -8.17 -9.39 9.26
CA GLU A 139 -9.10 -8.96 8.22
C GLU A 139 -8.35 -8.61 6.93
N LEU A 140 -9.04 -8.77 5.80
CA LEU A 140 -8.57 -8.36 4.49
C LEU A 140 -9.43 -7.22 3.98
N ILE A 141 -8.82 -6.07 3.76
CA ILE A 141 -9.47 -4.88 3.20
C ILE A 141 -9.06 -4.76 1.74
N ALA A 142 -9.99 -4.91 0.82
CA ALA A 142 -9.72 -4.71 -0.61
C ALA A 142 -9.32 -3.24 -0.86
N HIS A 143 -8.19 -3.00 -1.55
CA HIS A 143 -7.77 -1.63 -1.87
C HIS A 143 -8.79 -0.92 -2.76
N ALA A 144 -9.48 -1.65 -3.63
CA ALA A 144 -10.55 -1.11 -4.46
C ALA A 144 -11.80 -0.66 -3.67
N ALA A 145 -11.99 -1.20 -2.45
CA ALA A 145 -13.10 -0.86 -1.54
C ALA A 145 -12.65 -0.02 -0.35
N ALA A 146 -11.41 0.50 -0.35
CA ALA A 146 -10.92 1.34 0.71
C ALA A 146 -11.78 2.61 0.89
N GLU A 147 -11.95 3.02 2.14
CA GLU A 147 -12.70 4.23 2.51
C GLU A 147 -12.20 5.44 1.72
N ARG A 148 -13.12 6.18 1.08
CA ARG A 148 -12.80 7.36 0.28
C ARG A 148 -12.92 8.62 1.10
N PHE A 149 -12.04 9.58 0.81
CA PHE A 149 -11.99 10.86 1.49
C PHE A 149 -12.13 12.02 0.51
N ASP A 150 -12.82 13.06 0.96
CA ASP A 150 -12.69 14.40 0.39
C ASP A 150 -11.67 15.16 1.24
N VAL A 151 -10.54 15.53 0.65
CA VAL A 151 -9.39 16.13 1.36
C VAL A 151 -8.90 17.36 0.62
N PRO A 152 -8.32 18.35 1.33
CA PRO A 152 -7.63 19.47 0.71
C PRO A 152 -6.57 19.03 -0.30
N ARG A 153 -6.21 19.92 -1.21
CA ARG A 153 -5.24 19.65 -2.28
C ARG A 153 -3.97 20.49 -2.17
N ASP A 154 -3.77 21.13 -1.05
CA ASP A 154 -2.57 21.92 -0.72
C ASP A 154 -1.85 21.33 0.49
N LEU A 155 -0.59 21.76 0.70
CA LEU A 155 0.26 21.22 1.76
C LEU A 155 -0.34 21.43 3.15
N ASP A 156 -0.78 22.66 3.43
CA ASP A 156 -1.22 23.02 4.80
C ASP A 156 -2.54 22.36 5.15
N GLY A 157 -3.47 22.32 4.19
CA GLY A 157 -4.74 21.62 4.32
C GLY A 157 -4.55 20.11 4.50
N LEU A 158 -3.69 19.47 3.69
CA LEU A 158 -3.37 18.04 3.82
C LEU A 158 -2.70 17.74 5.14
N ARG A 159 -1.76 18.59 5.58
CA ARG A 159 -1.11 18.45 6.88
C ARG A 159 -2.13 18.54 8.02
N ALA A 160 -2.97 19.57 8.01
CA ALA A 160 -4.00 19.76 9.03
C ALA A 160 -4.97 18.57 9.07
N TRP A 161 -5.43 18.12 7.90
CA TRP A 161 -6.33 16.98 7.80
C TRP A 161 -5.70 15.70 8.36
N ILE A 162 -4.49 15.36 7.95
CA ILE A 162 -3.80 14.15 8.41
C ILE A 162 -3.53 14.18 9.92
N LEU A 163 -3.09 15.32 10.45
CA LEU A 163 -2.83 15.46 11.89
C LEU A 163 -4.11 15.42 12.73
N ALA A 164 -5.25 15.84 12.18
CA ALA A 164 -6.56 15.68 12.82
C ALA A 164 -7.06 14.22 12.85
N HIS A 165 -6.44 13.32 12.07
CA HIS A 165 -6.82 11.91 11.99
C HIS A 165 -5.68 10.97 12.45
N PRO A 166 -5.24 11.04 13.73
CA PRO A 166 -4.05 10.34 14.23
C PRO A 166 -4.17 8.80 14.21
N ARG A 167 -5.38 8.28 13.99
CA ARG A 167 -5.62 6.83 13.86
C ARG A 167 -5.37 6.29 12.46
N TYR A 168 -5.23 7.15 11.46
CA TYR A 168 -4.97 6.72 10.08
C TYR A 168 -3.48 6.73 9.80
N GLU A 169 -2.98 5.70 9.12
CA GLU A 169 -1.59 5.72 8.64
C GLU A 169 -1.37 6.87 7.66
N GLY A 170 -2.40 7.20 6.87
CA GLY A 170 -2.38 8.27 5.89
C GLY A 170 -3.41 8.10 4.80
N ILE A 171 -3.08 8.64 3.63
CA ILE A 171 -3.90 8.67 2.43
C ILE A 171 -3.13 8.04 1.27
N VAL A 172 -3.86 7.32 0.39
CA VAL A 172 -3.39 6.92 -0.94
C VAL A 172 -4.34 7.52 -1.97
N TRP A 173 -3.79 8.20 -2.97
CA TRP A 173 -4.54 8.63 -4.15
C TRP A 173 -4.38 7.62 -5.26
N HIS A 174 -5.48 7.33 -5.94
CA HIS A 174 -5.55 6.45 -7.10
C HIS A 174 -6.02 7.25 -8.31
N HIS A 175 -5.19 7.30 -9.34
CA HIS A 175 -5.53 7.93 -10.61
C HIS A 175 -6.13 6.90 -11.58
N PRO A 176 -7.09 7.26 -12.47
CA PRO A 176 -7.69 6.33 -13.42
C PRO A 176 -6.70 5.64 -14.37
N ASP A 177 -5.55 6.27 -14.64
CA ASP A 177 -4.48 5.68 -15.47
C ASP A 177 -3.56 4.68 -14.74
N GLY A 178 -3.82 4.43 -13.44
CA GLY A 178 -3.05 3.51 -12.59
C GLY A 178 -1.93 4.15 -11.79
N ARG A 179 -1.63 5.45 -11.97
CA ARG A 179 -0.70 6.16 -11.08
C ARG A 179 -1.25 6.19 -9.65
N ARG A 180 -0.35 6.15 -8.70
CA ARG A 180 -0.68 6.27 -7.27
C ARG A 180 0.26 7.23 -6.58
N ALA A 181 -0.22 7.88 -5.51
CA ALA A 181 0.57 8.72 -4.63
C ALA A 181 0.12 8.49 -3.19
N LYS A 182 0.99 8.78 -2.22
CA LYS A 182 0.64 8.62 -0.81
C LYS A 182 1.16 9.78 0.03
N LEU A 183 0.53 9.95 1.19
CA LEU A 183 1.00 10.82 2.25
C LEU A 183 0.65 10.17 3.58
N LYS A 184 1.60 10.15 4.53
CA LYS A 184 1.44 9.47 5.81
C LYS A 184 1.44 10.46 6.96
N HIS A 185 0.79 10.10 8.06
CA HIS A 185 0.82 10.88 9.30
C HIS A 185 2.27 11.19 9.75
N ARG A 186 3.14 10.20 9.72
CA ARG A 186 4.56 10.34 10.09
C ARG A 186 5.38 11.24 9.18
N ASP A 187 4.89 11.59 8.01
CA ASP A 187 5.59 12.48 7.07
C ASP A 187 5.59 13.94 7.58
N PHE A 188 4.73 14.24 8.57
CA PHE A 188 4.59 15.54 9.24
C PHE A 188 4.96 15.51 10.74
N ALA A 189 5.33 14.36 11.28
CA ALA A 189 5.68 14.19 12.69
C ALA A 189 7.11 14.65 13.00
#